data_9b60ad59f0094e6757e40954f534442d
#
_entry.id   9b60ad59f0094e6757e40954f534442d
#
_cell.length_a   1.000
_cell.length_b   1.000
_cell.length_c   1.000
_cell.angle_alpha   90.00
_cell.angle_beta   90.00
_cell.angle_gamma   90.00
#
_symmetry.space_group_name_H-M   'P 1'
#
loop_
_entity.id
_entity.type
_entity.pdbx_description
1 polymer ?
#
loop_
_entity_poly.entity_id
_entity_poly.type
_entity_poly.pdbx_seq_one_letter_code
_entity_poly.pdbx_strand_id
1 'polypeptide(L)'
;MPNKHKPFHQKYRPSNLDELVGQKFISITLKQALLTKKIASAYLFNGPRGTGKTSSARIFAKSLNCQAFEQPTINPCGKCDLCRQITDGNALDIIEIDAASNTGVENIREIIERARFAPTQARWKVYVIDECHMLSTAASNALLKTIEEPPSRV
;
A
#
# COMPACT_ATOMS: atom_id res chain seq x y z
N MET A 1 12.09 -13.55 26.81
CA MET A 1 12.54 -12.65 25.73
C MET A 1 12.18 -11.22 26.12
N PRO A 2 13.08 -10.24 26.06
CA PRO A 2 12.78 -8.89 26.50
C PRO A 2 11.69 -8.28 25.62
N ASN A 3 10.67 -7.77 26.28
CA ASN A 3 9.55 -7.06 25.69
C ASN A 3 10.08 -5.82 24.98
N LYS A 4 10.30 -5.86 23.64
CA LYS A 4 10.78 -4.71 22.88
C LYS A 4 9.72 -3.62 23.00
N HIS A 5 10.03 -2.56 23.73
CA HIS A 5 9.18 -1.39 23.87
C HIS A 5 8.85 -0.82 22.49
N LYS A 6 7.61 -1.01 22.04
CA LYS A 6 7.14 -0.42 20.78
C LYS A 6 6.72 1.02 21.04
N PRO A 7 7.25 2.01 20.30
CA PRO A 7 6.80 3.40 20.40
C PRO A 7 5.28 3.52 20.18
N PHE A 8 4.65 4.50 20.82
CA PHE A 8 3.18 4.66 20.75
C PHE A 8 2.64 4.80 19.33
N HIS A 9 3.34 5.50 18.43
CA HIS A 9 2.94 5.64 17.02
C HIS A 9 2.93 4.31 16.25
N GLN A 10 3.69 3.31 16.71
CA GLN A 10 3.65 1.96 16.15
C GLN A 10 2.61 1.09 16.86
N LYS A 11 2.49 1.24 18.19
CA LYS A 11 1.56 0.47 19.01
C LYS A 11 0.10 0.77 18.68
N TYR A 12 -0.22 2.04 18.44
CA TYR A 12 -1.57 2.53 18.14
C TYR A 12 -1.81 2.82 16.67
N ARG A 13 -0.96 2.28 15.79
CA ARG A 13 -1.17 2.39 14.34
C ARG A 13 -2.44 1.65 13.95
N PRO A 14 -3.39 2.30 13.22
CA PRO A 14 -4.62 1.65 12.81
C PRO A 14 -4.32 0.38 12.00
N SER A 15 -5.08 -0.68 12.26
CA SER A 15 -4.92 -2.01 11.67
C SER A 15 -5.99 -2.34 10.64
N ASN A 16 -7.11 -1.61 10.65
CA ASN A 16 -8.23 -1.73 9.72
C ASN A 16 -8.79 -0.34 9.37
N LEU A 17 -9.70 -0.29 8.37
CA LEU A 17 -10.27 0.95 7.86
C LEU A 17 -11.16 1.68 8.88
N ASP A 18 -11.73 0.98 9.87
CA ASP A 18 -12.59 1.59 10.89
C ASP A 18 -11.78 2.34 11.96
N GLU A 19 -10.55 1.94 12.17
CA GLU A 19 -9.63 2.59 13.11
C GLU A 19 -8.98 3.87 12.57
N LEU A 20 -9.27 4.28 11.32
CA LEU A 20 -8.77 5.52 10.72
C LEU A 20 -9.54 6.72 11.29
N VAL A 21 -9.09 7.23 12.43
CA VAL A 21 -9.71 8.38 13.11
C VAL A 21 -9.61 9.63 12.23
N GLY A 22 -10.75 10.33 12.08
CA GLY A 22 -10.82 11.57 11.30
C GLY A 22 -10.82 11.39 9.78
N GLN A 23 -10.71 10.15 9.26
CA GLN A 23 -10.62 9.85 7.82
C GLN A 23 -11.84 9.07 7.30
N LYS A 24 -13.03 9.46 7.76
CA LYS A 24 -14.29 8.75 7.45
C LYS A 24 -14.54 8.60 5.95
N PHE A 25 -14.30 9.65 5.16
CA PHE A 25 -14.50 9.61 3.71
C PHE A 25 -13.54 8.64 3.02
N ILE A 26 -12.27 8.63 3.40
CA ILE A 26 -11.28 7.69 2.86
C ILE A 26 -11.70 6.26 3.20
N SER A 27 -12.05 6.01 4.46
CA SER A 27 -12.51 4.69 4.91
C SER A 27 -13.72 4.19 4.09
N ILE A 28 -14.74 5.04 3.92
CA ILE A 28 -15.95 4.70 3.15
C ILE A 28 -15.59 4.42 1.68
N THR A 29 -14.78 5.28 1.05
CA THR A 29 -14.39 5.14 -0.37
C THR A 29 -13.64 3.84 -0.61
N LEU A 30 -12.64 3.53 0.23
CA LEU A 30 -11.87 2.29 0.10
C LEU A 30 -12.72 1.05 0.38
N LYS A 31 -13.61 1.09 1.38
CA LYS A 31 -14.56 -0.01 1.63
C LYS A 31 -15.49 -0.22 0.45
N GLN A 32 -16.01 0.84 -0.14
CA GLN A 32 -16.89 0.76 -1.31
C GLN A 32 -16.18 0.13 -2.50
N ALA A 33 -14.93 0.50 -2.78
CA ALA A 33 -14.13 -0.10 -3.83
C ALA A 33 -13.95 -1.62 -3.61
N LEU A 34 -13.68 -2.05 -2.38
CA LEU A 34 -13.55 -3.47 -2.02
C LEU A 34 -14.88 -4.23 -2.16
N LEU A 35 -15.98 -3.67 -1.65
CA LEU A 35 -17.30 -4.31 -1.68
C LEU A 35 -17.84 -4.45 -3.13
N THR A 36 -17.64 -3.42 -3.94
CA THR A 36 -18.12 -3.44 -5.35
C THR A 36 -17.13 -4.12 -6.29
N LYS A 37 -15.95 -4.54 -5.78
CA LYS A 37 -14.85 -5.10 -6.58
C LYS A 37 -14.35 -4.17 -7.71
N LYS A 38 -14.65 -2.87 -7.60
CA LYS A 38 -14.17 -1.83 -8.51
C LYS A 38 -12.94 -1.16 -7.92
N ILE A 39 -11.83 -1.88 -7.95
CA ILE A 39 -10.56 -1.42 -7.43
C ILE A 39 -9.83 -0.70 -8.55
N ALA A 40 -9.50 0.58 -8.32
CA ALA A 40 -8.69 1.34 -9.26
C ALA A 40 -7.23 0.84 -9.23
N SER A 41 -6.54 0.97 -10.36
CA SER A 41 -5.13 0.60 -10.47
C SER A 41 -4.19 1.53 -9.68
N ALA A 42 -4.59 2.77 -9.44
CA ALA A 42 -3.81 3.73 -8.68
C ALA A 42 -4.70 4.55 -7.75
N TYR A 43 -4.17 4.85 -6.57
CA TYR A 43 -4.78 5.73 -5.56
C TYR A 43 -3.78 6.79 -5.13
N LEU A 44 -4.20 8.04 -5.15
CA LEU A 44 -3.40 9.15 -4.64
C LEU A 44 -3.96 9.61 -3.29
N PHE A 45 -3.18 9.43 -2.22
CA PHE A 45 -3.49 9.96 -0.89
C PHE A 45 -2.81 11.32 -0.71
N ASN A 46 -3.58 12.39 -0.64
CA ASN A 46 -3.08 13.74 -0.43
C ASN A 46 -3.54 14.28 0.94
N GLY A 47 -2.69 15.06 1.59
CA GLY A 47 -3.00 15.69 2.87
C GLY A 47 -1.76 15.94 3.73
N PRO A 48 -1.90 16.65 4.86
CA PRO A 48 -0.80 16.96 5.77
C PRO A 48 -0.09 15.73 6.32
N ARG A 49 1.11 15.92 6.86
CA ARG A 49 1.85 14.85 7.55
C ARG A 49 1.06 14.35 8.76
N GLY A 50 1.11 13.05 9.04
CA GLY A 50 0.42 12.45 10.20
C GLY A 50 -1.06 12.14 10.01
N THR A 51 -1.66 12.41 8.85
CA THR A 51 -3.10 12.13 8.58
C THR A 51 -3.40 10.67 8.24
N GLY A 52 -2.42 9.77 8.32
CA GLY A 52 -2.62 8.34 8.13
C GLY A 52 -2.52 7.84 6.68
N LYS A 53 -1.95 8.62 5.74
CA LYS A 53 -1.81 8.23 4.32
C LYS A 53 -1.16 6.86 4.15
N THR A 54 0.05 6.68 4.67
CA THR A 54 0.79 5.41 4.60
C THR A 54 0.07 4.29 5.34
N SER A 55 -0.59 4.59 6.47
CA SER A 55 -1.40 3.60 7.20
C SER A 55 -2.59 3.15 6.37
N SER A 56 -3.30 4.06 5.70
CA SER A 56 -4.40 3.73 4.80
C SER A 56 -3.95 2.84 3.64
N ALA A 57 -2.81 3.15 3.03
CA ALA A 57 -2.23 2.34 1.95
C ALA A 57 -1.91 0.91 2.42
N ARG A 58 -1.27 0.74 3.60
CA ARG A 58 -0.97 -0.58 4.17
C ARG A 58 -2.23 -1.36 4.54
N ILE A 59 -3.24 -0.70 5.12
CA ILE A 59 -4.52 -1.34 5.43
C ILE A 59 -5.19 -1.82 4.14
N PHE A 60 -5.19 -0.98 3.11
CA PHE A 60 -5.77 -1.33 1.82
C PHE A 60 -5.02 -2.50 1.17
N ALA A 61 -3.68 -2.52 1.21
CA ALA A 61 -2.87 -3.65 0.76
C ALA A 61 -3.21 -4.95 1.50
N LYS A 62 -3.42 -4.89 2.83
CA LYS A 62 -3.91 -6.05 3.62
C LYS A 62 -5.32 -6.47 3.18
N SER A 63 -6.20 -5.52 2.93
CA SER A 63 -7.58 -5.79 2.48
C SER A 63 -7.62 -6.51 1.13
N LEU A 64 -6.73 -6.13 0.21
CA LEU A 64 -6.59 -6.78 -1.10
C LEU A 64 -6.04 -8.21 -0.99
N ASN A 65 -5.14 -8.44 -0.04
CA ASN A 65 -4.27 -9.60 -0.02
C ASN A 65 -4.47 -10.56 1.17
N CYS A 66 -5.43 -10.31 2.07
CA CYS A 66 -5.67 -11.14 3.24
C CYS A 66 -5.97 -12.59 2.85
N GLN A 67 -5.13 -13.53 3.30
CA GLN A 67 -5.22 -14.95 2.95
C GLN A 67 -6.35 -15.70 3.70
N ALA A 68 -6.93 -15.10 4.74
CA ALA A 68 -8.07 -15.68 5.44
C ALA A 68 -9.38 -15.63 4.63
N PHE A 69 -9.37 -14.93 3.51
CA PHE A 69 -10.51 -14.78 2.61
C PHE A 69 -10.08 -15.04 1.17
N GLU A 70 -10.92 -15.66 0.38
CA GLU A 70 -10.65 -15.95 -1.04
C GLU A 70 -10.62 -14.68 -1.91
N GLN A 71 -11.27 -13.61 -1.45
CA GLN A 71 -11.38 -12.34 -2.19
C GLN A 71 -10.95 -11.16 -1.30
N PRO A 72 -10.72 -9.97 -1.90
CA PRO A 72 -10.50 -8.75 -1.15
C PRO A 72 -11.59 -8.52 -0.10
N THR A 73 -11.21 -8.04 1.07
CA THR A 73 -12.10 -7.89 2.22
C THR A 73 -11.98 -6.52 2.86
N ILE A 74 -13.09 -5.99 3.40
CA ILE A 74 -13.07 -4.76 4.19
C ILE A 74 -12.46 -4.96 5.58
N ASN A 75 -12.39 -6.23 6.05
CA ASN A 75 -11.89 -6.60 7.38
C ASN A 75 -10.74 -7.60 7.26
N PRO A 76 -9.51 -7.16 6.96
CA PRO A 76 -8.36 -8.04 6.92
C PRO A 76 -8.12 -8.66 8.29
N CYS A 77 -7.80 -9.95 8.34
CA CYS A 77 -7.73 -10.71 9.60
C CYS A 77 -6.59 -10.28 10.54
N GLY A 78 -5.55 -9.59 10.02
CA GLY A 78 -4.38 -9.17 10.79
C GLY A 78 -3.48 -10.29 11.32
N LYS A 79 -3.83 -11.56 11.09
CA LYS A 79 -3.17 -12.73 11.72
C LYS A 79 -2.52 -13.69 10.71
N CYS A 80 -2.97 -13.74 9.45
CA CYS A 80 -2.33 -14.56 8.42
C CYS A 80 -0.92 -14.04 8.12
N ASP A 81 -0.10 -14.87 7.52
CA ASP A 81 1.30 -14.55 7.29
C ASP A 81 1.47 -13.27 6.46
N LEU A 82 0.67 -13.10 5.41
CA LEU A 82 0.73 -11.91 4.57
C LEU A 82 0.29 -10.64 5.31
N CYS A 83 -0.76 -10.71 6.15
CA CYS A 83 -1.15 -9.57 6.99
C CYS A 83 -0.05 -9.17 7.98
N ARG A 84 0.67 -10.14 8.55
CA ARG A 84 1.81 -9.89 9.46
C ARG A 84 2.97 -9.28 8.69
N GLN A 85 3.36 -9.87 7.56
CA GLN A 85 4.44 -9.37 6.72
C GLN A 85 4.19 -7.93 6.25
N ILE A 86 2.95 -7.58 5.85
CA ILE A 86 2.58 -6.21 5.47
C ILE A 86 2.69 -5.27 6.68
N THR A 87 2.28 -5.72 7.87
CA THR A 87 2.39 -4.91 9.08
C THR A 87 3.85 -4.63 9.45
N ASP A 88 4.71 -5.64 9.29
CA ASP A 88 6.14 -5.57 9.61
C ASP A 88 6.98 -4.93 8.47
N GLY A 89 6.37 -4.69 7.29
CA GLY A 89 7.03 -4.05 6.15
C GLY A 89 8.01 -4.95 5.40
N ASN A 90 7.82 -6.28 5.46
CA ASN A 90 8.69 -7.28 4.83
C ASN A 90 7.96 -8.20 3.82
N ALA A 91 6.75 -7.84 3.38
CA ALA A 91 6.02 -8.57 2.37
C ALA A 91 6.67 -8.39 0.98
N LEU A 92 6.97 -9.50 0.29
CA LEU A 92 7.67 -9.49 -1.01
C LEU A 92 6.88 -8.78 -2.12
N ASP A 93 5.56 -8.91 -2.10
CA ASP A 93 4.69 -8.34 -3.13
C ASP A 93 4.10 -6.97 -2.75
N ILE A 94 4.42 -6.44 -1.55
CA ILE A 94 4.00 -5.12 -1.10
C ILE A 94 5.24 -4.27 -0.89
N ILE A 95 5.58 -3.50 -1.90
CA ILE A 95 6.84 -2.77 -1.99
C ILE A 95 6.60 -1.32 -1.56
N GLU A 96 7.20 -0.91 -0.45
CA GLU A 96 7.17 0.47 0.01
C GLU A 96 8.44 1.19 -0.41
N ILE A 97 8.27 2.35 -1.03
CA ILE A 97 9.34 3.17 -1.59
C ILE A 97 9.19 4.56 -1.00
N ASP A 98 10.24 5.03 -0.37
CA ASP A 98 10.36 6.43 0.02
C ASP A 98 10.96 7.21 -1.16
N ALA A 99 10.14 8.04 -1.80
CA ALA A 99 10.56 8.84 -2.93
C ALA A 99 11.60 9.90 -2.55
N ALA A 100 11.66 10.33 -1.28
CA ALA A 100 12.69 11.25 -0.82
C ALA A 100 14.11 10.64 -0.89
N SER A 101 14.21 9.31 -0.68
CA SER A 101 15.47 8.56 -0.80
C SER A 101 15.70 7.99 -2.20
N ASN A 102 14.65 7.90 -3.04
CA ASN A 102 14.66 7.27 -4.37
C ASN A 102 14.15 8.24 -5.45
N THR A 103 14.73 9.41 -5.54
CA THR A 103 14.31 10.50 -6.45
C THR A 103 14.65 10.24 -7.92
N GLY A 104 15.62 9.36 -8.19
CA GLY A 104 16.19 9.12 -9.51
C GLY A 104 15.30 8.30 -10.43
N VAL A 105 15.33 8.61 -11.73
CA VAL A 105 14.58 7.91 -12.77
C VAL A 105 14.96 6.41 -12.89
N GLU A 106 16.21 6.08 -12.63
CA GLU A 106 16.69 4.68 -12.73
C GLU A 106 16.04 3.78 -11.68
N ASN A 107 15.89 4.26 -10.45
CA ASN A 107 15.19 3.53 -9.39
C ASN A 107 13.73 3.25 -9.78
N ILE A 108 13.07 4.23 -10.39
CA ILE A 108 11.69 4.08 -10.86
C ILE A 108 11.59 3.13 -12.05
N ARG A 109 12.54 3.16 -12.98
CA ARG A 109 12.58 2.19 -14.09
C ARG A 109 12.73 0.75 -13.59
N GLU A 110 13.57 0.52 -12.60
CA GLU A 110 13.71 -0.81 -11.97
C GLU A 110 12.40 -1.28 -11.34
N ILE A 111 11.67 -0.39 -10.69
CA ILE A 111 10.35 -0.68 -10.11
C ILE A 111 9.34 -1.05 -11.21
N ILE A 112 9.31 -0.30 -12.31
CA ILE A 112 8.44 -0.56 -13.45
C ILE A 112 8.74 -1.93 -14.07
N GLU A 113 10.00 -2.27 -14.24
CA GLU A 113 10.38 -3.59 -14.75
C GLU A 113 9.93 -4.71 -13.80
N ARG A 114 10.14 -4.53 -12.49
CA ARG A 114 9.67 -5.50 -11.47
C ARG A 114 8.14 -5.61 -11.41
N ALA A 115 7.41 -4.55 -11.75
CA ALA A 115 5.95 -4.57 -11.78
C ALA A 115 5.39 -5.50 -12.87
N ARG A 116 6.15 -5.77 -13.93
CA ARG A 116 5.72 -6.67 -15.01
C ARG A 116 5.62 -8.14 -14.60
N PHE A 117 6.28 -8.53 -13.50
CA PHE A 117 6.22 -9.90 -13.00
C PHE A 117 5.02 -10.09 -12.10
N ALA A 118 4.35 -11.23 -12.24
CA ALA A 118 3.23 -11.60 -11.38
C ALA A 118 3.60 -11.60 -9.88
N PRO A 119 2.63 -11.37 -8.97
CA PRO A 119 2.85 -11.54 -7.55
C PRO A 119 3.30 -12.97 -7.22
N THR A 120 4.20 -13.12 -6.23
CA THR A 120 4.75 -14.41 -5.81
C THR A 120 3.88 -15.10 -4.78
N GLN A 121 3.37 -14.37 -3.79
CA GLN A 121 2.60 -14.90 -2.66
C GLN A 121 1.24 -14.21 -2.51
N ALA A 122 1.16 -12.94 -2.89
CA ALA A 122 -0.04 -12.12 -2.79
C ALA A 122 -0.98 -12.32 -3.99
N ARG A 123 -2.23 -11.91 -3.85
CA ARG A 123 -3.17 -11.81 -4.98
C ARG A 123 -2.86 -10.62 -5.88
N TRP A 124 -2.43 -9.52 -5.25
CA TRP A 124 -2.09 -8.25 -5.88
C TRP A 124 -0.71 -7.80 -5.45
N LYS A 125 0.12 -7.42 -6.39
CA LYS A 125 1.36 -6.71 -6.13
C LYS A 125 1.02 -5.24 -5.88
N VAL A 126 1.48 -4.67 -4.78
CA VAL A 126 1.15 -3.31 -4.40
C VAL A 126 2.43 -2.49 -4.22
N TYR A 127 2.51 -1.37 -4.90
CA TYR A 127 3.56 -0.38 -4.71
C TYR A 127 3.02 0.81 -3.92
N VAL A 128 3.65 1.10 -2.80
CA VAL A 128 3.36 2.28 -1.97
C VAL A 128 4.50 3.26 -2.15
N ILE A 129 4.26 4.33 -2.87
CA ILE A 129 5.25 5.39 -3.09
C ILE A 129 4.95 6.51 -2.10
N ASP A 130 5.70 6.56 -1.00
CA ASP A 130 5.56 7.61 0.00
C ASP A 130 6.31 8.88 -0.46
N GLU A 131 5.80 10.04 -0.08
CA GLU A 131 6.34 11.37 -0.45
C GLU A 131 6.56 11.52 -1.99
N CYS A 132 5.63 10.99 -2.81
CA CYS A 132 5.77 10.92 -4.27
C CYS A 132 6.05 12.27 -4.95
N HIS A 133 5.74 13.41 -4.28
CA HIS A 133 6.09 14.74 -4.75
C HIS A 133 7.61 15.02 -4.80
N MET A 134 8.41 14.18 -4.14
CA MET A 134 9.89 14.25 -4.16
C MET A 134 10.51 13.58 -5.38
N LEU A 135 9.73 12.87 -6.19
CA LEU A 135 10.22 12.28 -7.43
C LEU A 135 10.67 13.39 -8.41
N SER A 136 11.76 13.15 -9.12
CA SER A 136 12.16 14.00 -10.23
C SER A 136 11.10 13.98 -11.34
N THR A 137 11.03 15.04 -12.16
CA THR A 137 10.10 15.09 -13.30
C THR A 137 10.29 13.91 -14.25
N ALA A 138 11.53 13.48 -14.48
CA ALA A 138 11.83 12.32 -15.32
C ALA A 138 11.31 11.01 -14.70
N ALA A 139 11.44 10.84 -13.37
CA ALA A 139 10.92 9.69 -12.65
C ALA A 139 9.37 9.65 -12.67
N SER A 140 8.73 10.79 -12.42
CA SER A 140 7.27 10.92 -12.49
C SER A 140 6.75 10.59 -13.90
N ASN A 141 7.37 11.13 -14.95
CA ASN A 141 6.99 10.84 -16.34
C ASN A 141 7.18 9.35 -16.69
N ALA A 142 8.22 8.70 -16.17
CA ALA A 142 8.41 7.27 -16.40
C ALA A 142 7.28 6.42 -15.79
N LEU A 143 6.71 6.84 -14.65
CA LEU A 143 5.58 6.15 -14.00
C LEU A 143 4.25 6.30 -14.73
N LEU A 144 4.02 7.39 -15.47
CA LEU A 144 2.72 7.71 -16.08
C LEU A 144 2.17 6.55 -16.89
N LYS A 145 2.98 5.97 -17.79
CA LYS A 145 2.54 4.85 -18.62
C LYS A 145 2.12 3.63 -17.79
N THR A 146 2.83 3.34 -16.72
CA THR A 146 2.51 2.20 -15.85
C THR A 146 1.24 2.45 -15.02
N ILE A 147 0.98 3.72 -14.67
CA ILE A 147 -0.25 4.11 -13.94
C ILE A 147 -1.46 4.06 -14.88
N GLU A 148 -1.30 4.49 -16.13
CA GLU A 148 -2.36 4.49 -17.15
C GLU A 148 -2.68 3.07 -17.64
N GLU A 149 -1.65 2.26 -17.87
CA GLU A 149 -1.74 0.89 -18.37
C GLU A 149 -1.01 -0.09 -17.43
N PRO A 150 -1.54 -0.31 -16.22
CA PRO A 150 -0.87 -1.17 -15.25
C PRO A 150 -0.87 -2.63 -15.70
N PRO A 151 0.19 -3.39 -15.34
CA PRO A 151 0.18 -4.83 -15.50
C PRO A 151 -0.96 -5.48 -14.73
N SER A 152 -1.36 -6.68 -15.12
CA SER A 152 -2.42 -7.41 -14.43
C SER A 152 -2.04 -7.68 -12.97
N ARG A 153 -2.96 -7.40 -12.05
CA ARG A 153 -2.79 -7.61 -10.59
C ARG A 153 -1.71 -6.73 -9.94
N VAL A 154 -1.47 -5.53 -10.49
CA VAL A 154 -0.64 -4.48 -9.88
C VAL A 154 -1.52 -3.30 -9.51
#